data_ce7b89fbc671b0925b3a5d4d0abcc428
#
_entry.id   ce7b89fbc671b0925b3a5d4d0abcc428
#
_cell.length_a   1.000
_cell.length_b   1.000
_cell.length_c   1.000
_cell.angle_alpha   90.00
_cell.angle_beta   90.00
_cell.angle_gamma   90.00
#
_symmetry.space_group_name_H-M   'P 1'
#
loop_
_entity.id
_entity.type
_entity.pdbx_description
1 polymer ?
#
loop_
_entity_poly.entity_id
_entity_poly.type
_entity_poly.pdbx_seq_one_letter_code
_entity_poly.pdbx_strand_id
1 'polypeptide(L)'
;MEFNYAPIPYGEIKEGKGDPIPSDTQKYRVVKQAQKGELCVADVLVRLGEKKRCFNAKIAWEDKVLQALTAKFDYSRGTEVEKISKMDIIHAQTFPEDYDFMCGSCTGVCYVCGMSVPPVMIKRIVTRLIESGVFS
;
A
#
# COMPACT_ATOMS: atom_id res chain seq x y z
N MET A 1 -10.46 8.42 21.61
CA MET A 1 -11.35 8.02 20.50
C MET A 1 -10.91 6.63 20.07
N GLU A 2 -11.77 5.63 20.24
CA GLU A 2 -11.48 4.25 19.83
C GLU A 2 -12.18 3.97 18.50
N PHE A 3 -11.45 3.41 17.55
CA PHE A 3 -11.99 2.93 16.27
C PHE A 3 -12.03 1.39 16.34
N ASN A 4 -13.18 0.84 16.67
CA ASN A 4 -13.41 -0.60 16.82
C ASN A 4 -13.66 -1.29 15.46
N TYR A 5 -12.84 -0.98 14.46
CA TYR A 5 -12.91 -1.64 13.16
C TYR A 5 -11.72 -2.59 12.99
N ALA A 6 -12.01 -3.81 12.58
CA ALA A 6 -10.95 -4.74 12.22
C ALA A 6 -10.10 -4.18 11.07
N PRO A 7 -8.78 -4.33 11.13
CA PRO A 7 -7.93 -3.94 10.02
C PRO A 7 -8.21 -4.83 8.80
N ILE A 8 -8.25 -4.23 7.61
CA ILE A 8 -8.48 -4.94 6.34
C ILE A 8 -7.13 -5.41 5.79
N PRO A 9 -6.88 -6.72 5.67
CA PRO A 9 -5.65 -7.24 5.11
C PRO A 9 -5.59 -6.99 3.59
N TYR A 10 -4.39 -6.91 3.04
CA TYR A 10 -4.17 -6.64 1.62
C TYR A 10 -4.88 -7.63 0.70
N GLY A 11 -4.95 -8.90 1.08
CA GLY A 11 -5.63 -9.93 0.29
C GLY A 11 -7.11 -9.64 0.00
N GLU A 12 -7.78 -8.86 0.86
CA GLU A 12 -9.19 -8.48 0.65
C GLU A 12 -9.38 -7.34 -0.35
N ILE A 13 -8.33 -6.54 -0.58
CA ILE A 13 -8.38 -5.39 -1.51
C ILE A 13 -7.57 -5.62 -2.78
N LYS A 14 -6.82 -6.72 -2.84
CA LYS A 14 -5.99 -7.09 -3.99
C LYS A 14 -6.86 -7.38 -5.20
N GLU A 15 -6.58 -6.74 -6.31
CA GLU A 15 -7.30 -6.94 -7.56
C GLU A 15 -6.35 -7.12 -8.74
N GLY A 16 -6.71 -8.07 -9.58
CA GLY A 16 -6.03 -8.32 -10.84
C GLY A 16 -4.53 -8.65 -10.72
N LYS A 17 -3.82 -8.45 -11.82
CA LYS A 17 -2.37 -8.60 -11.90
C LYS A 17 -1.70 -7.23 -11.77
N GLY A 18 -0.58 -7.20 -11.07
CA GLY A 18 0.31 -6.06 -11.05
C GLY A 18 1.25 -6.05 -12.25
N ASP A 19 2.05 -4.99 -12.37
CA ASP A 19 3.10 -4.94 -13.37
C ASP A 19 4.26 -5.85 -12.94
N PRO A 20 4.75 -6.74 -13.82
CA PRO A 20 5.86 -7.62 -13.49
C PRO A 20 7.13 -6.79 -13.19
N ILE A 21 7.88 -7.20 -12.19
CA ILE A 21 9.21 -6.63 -11.92
C ILE A 21 10.19 -7.30 -12.89
N PRO A 22 10.96 -6.54 -13.68
CA PRO A 22 11.92 -7.13 -14.63
C PRO A 22 12.92 -8.05 -13.94
N SER A 23 13.10 -9.26 -14.49
CA SER A 23 13.89 -10.35 -13.86
C SER A 23 15.40 -10.07 -13.79
N ASP A 24 15.89 -9.15 -14.57
CA ASP A 24 17.29 -8.70 -14.60
C ASP A 24 17.60 -7.66 -13.52
N THR A 25 16.59 -7.16 -12.81
CA THR A 25 16.76 -6.13 -11.78
C THR A 25 17.19 -6.70 -10.43
N GLN A 26 17.96 -5.92 -9.67
CA GLN A 26 18.29 -6.25 -8.29
C GLN A 26 17.02 -6.37 -7.44
N LYS A 27 16.02 -5.52 -7.67
CA LYS A 27 14.74 -5.55 -6.97
C LYS A 27 14.05 -6.91 -7.12
N TYR A 28 14.00 -7.45 -8.33
CA TYR A 28 13.43 -8.78 -8.59
C TYR A 28 14.12 -9.86 -7.75
N ARG A 29 15.47 -9.87 -7.76
CA ARG A 29 16.26 -10.87 -7.02
C ARG A 29 16.00 -10.82 -5.52
N VAL A 30 15.84 -9.62 -4.97
CA VAL A 30 15.59 -9.42 -3.54
C VAL A 30 14.16 -9.78 -3.18
N VAL A 31 13.15 -9.27 -3.91
CA VAL A 31 11.74 -9.55 -3.65
C VAL A 31 11.43 -11.04 -3.79
N LYS A 32 12.04 -11.73 -4.76
CA LYS A 32 11.89 -13.18 -4.95
C LYS A 32 12.38 -13.99 -3.75
N GLN A 33 13.31 -13.45 -2.97
CA GLN A 33 13.84 -14.09 -1.75
C GLN A 33 13.13 -13.63 -0.48
N ALA A 34 12.12 -12.75 -0.59
CA ALA A 34 11.39 -12.26 0.55
C ALA A 34 10.68 -13.39 1.30
N GLN A 35 10.71 -13.31 2.62
CA GLN A 35 10.03 -14.25 3.51
C GLN A 35 8.84 -13.58 4.16
N LYS A 36 7.80 -14.36 4.44
CA LYS A 36 6.60 -13.87 5.11
C LYS A 36 6.95 -13.16 6.41
N GLY A 37 6.49 -11.92 6.54
CA GLY A 37 6.79 -11.06 7.69
C GLY A 37 7.84 -9.97 7.42
N GLU A 38 8.62 -10.07 6.35
CA GLU A 38 9.50 -8.97 5.91
C GLU A 38 8.65 -7.90 5.19
N LEU A 39 8.67 -6.67 5.69
CA LEU A 39 7.78 -5.61 5.25
C LEU A 39 8.42 -4.66 4.23
N CYS A 40 9.71 -4.78 4.02
CA CYS A 40 10.42 -3.97 3.03
C CYS A 40 11.66 -4.69 2.49
N VAL A 41 12.14 -4.21 1.36
CA VAL A 41 13.37 -4.73 0.72
C VAL A 41 14.58 -4.64 1.66
N ALA A 42 14.61 -3.63 2.53
CA ALA A 42 15.70 -3.50 3.52
C ALA A 42 15.75 -4.67 4.50
N ASP A 43 14.61 -5.23 4.91
CA ASP A 43 14.56 -6.37 5.84
C ASP A 43 15.18 -7.62 5.18
N VAL A 44 14.84 -7.85 3.91
CA VAL A 44 15.42 -8.95 3.12
C VAL A 44 16.93 -8.80 2.98
N LEU A 45 17.40 -7.59 2.63
CA LEU A 45 18.82 -7.31 2.47
C LEU A 45 19.61 -7.55 3.76
N VAL A 46 19.09 -7.10 4.90
CA VAL A 46 19.72 -7.33 6.21
C VAL A 46 19.81 -8.83 6.52
N ARG A 47 18.74 -9.60 6.27
CA ARG A 47 18.77 -11.05 6.44
C ARG A 47 19.80 -11.74 5.54
N LEU A 48 20.03 -11.19 4.33
CA LEU A 48 21.04 -11.70 3.40
C LEU A 48 22.47 -11.22 3.73
N GLY A 49 22.66 -10.48 4.80
CA GLY A 49 23.98 -9.97 5.22
C GLY A 49 24.43 -8.71 4.48
N GLU A 50 23.53 -8.06 3.74
CA GLU A 50 23.82 -6.82 3.02
C GLU A 50 23.51 -5.57 3.87
N LYS A 51 24.06 -4.42 3.44
CA LYS A 51 23.76 -3.14 4.10
C LYS A 51 22.29 -2.78 3.98
N LYS A 52 21.70 -2.29 5.07
CA LYS A 52 20.32 -1.80 5.11
C LYS A 52 20.15 -0.61 4.14
N ARG A 53 19.32 -0.80 3.12
CA ARG A 53 18.97 0.21 2.09
C ARG A 53 17.59 -0.09 1.52
N CYS A 54 17.03 0.83 0.73
CA CYS A 54 15.74 0.64 0.06
C CYS A 54 14.57 0.38 1.03
N PHE A 55 14.57 1.02 2.20
CA PHE A 55 13.50 0.89 3.20
C PHE A 55 12.14 1.46 2.73
N ASN A 56 12.13 2.31 1.68
CA ASN A 56 10.90 2.79 1.04
C ASN A 56 10.29 1.79 0.05
N ALA A 57 11.05 0.79 -0.39
CA ALA A 57 10.54 -0.30 -1.20
C ALA A 57 9.86 -1.32 -0.30
N LYS A 58 8.53 -1.27 -0.24
CA LYS A 58 7.71 -2.08 0.65
C LYS A 58 7.31 -3.39 0.00
N ILE A 59 6.98 -4.38 0.83
CA ILE A 59 6.49 -5.69 0.40
C ILE A 59 5.10 -5.89 0.98
N ALA A 60 4.13 -6.15 0.10
CA ALA A 60 2.74 -6.42 0.46
C ALA A 60 2.54 -7.93 0.61
N TRP A 61 1.97 -8.33 1.75
CA TRP A 61 1.56 -9.70 2.04
C TRP A 61 0.05 -9.75 2.21
N GLU A 62 -0.60 -10.75 1.66
CA GLU A 62 -2.06 -10.87 1.64
C GLU A 62 -2.70 -10.89 3.04
N ASP A 63 -2.00 -11.44 4.03
CA ASP A 63 -2.44 -11.52 5.42
C ASP A 63 -2.09 -10.29 6.27
N LYS A 64 -1.50 -9.27 5.67
CA LYS A 64 -1.07 -8.05 6.36
C LYS A 64 -1.77 -6.82 5.79
N VAL A 65 -1.99 -5.85 6.67
CA VAL A 65 -2.44 -4.51 6.25
C VAL A 65 -1.31 -3.81 5.52
N LEU A 66 -1.62 -3.13 4.42
CA LEU A 66 -0.65 -2.28 3.75
C LEU A 66 -0.17 -1.17 4.68
N GLN A 67 1.14 -0.92 4.66
CA GLN A 67 1.69 0.23 5.35
C GLN A 67 1.23 1.52 4.65
N ALA A 68 1.32 2.65 5.36
CA ALA A 68 0.90 3.93 4.83
C ALA A 68 1.54 4.21 3.46
N LEU A 69 0.69 4.61 2.52
CA LEU A 69 1.12 5.06 1.21
C LEU A 69 1.67 6.49 1.33
N THR A 70 2.77 6.75 0.66
CA THR A 70 3.39 8.08 0.57
C THR A 70 3.45 8.51 -0.89
N ALA A 71 3.67 9.78 -1.17
CA ALA A 71 3.75 10.30 -2.54
C ALA A 71 4.78 9.58 -3.44
N LYS A 72 5.79 8.94 -2.85
CA LYS A 72 6.84 8.19 -3.55
C LYS A 72 6.97 6.78 -2.96
N PHE A 73 5.87 6.06 -2.95
CA PHE A 73 5.93 4.68 -2.49
C PHE A 73 6.32 3.71 -3.64
N ASP A 74 6.92 2.62 -3.25
CA ASP A 74 7.28 1.52 -4.13
C ASP A 74 6.86 0.20 -3.44
N TYR A 75 5.73 -0.34 -3.86
CA TYR A 75 5.20 -1.58 -3.32
C TYR A 75 5.35 -2.74 -4.29
N SER A 76 5.77 -3.88 -3.76
CA SER A 76 5.83 -5.15 -4.48
C SER A 76 4.95 -6.19 -3.78
N ARG A 77 4.31 -7.06 -4.54
CA ARG A 77 3.63 -8.25 -4.03
C ARG A 77 4.69 -9.29 -3.66
N GLY A 78 4.67 -9.77 -2.42
CA GLY A 78 5.69 -10.69 -1.92
C GLY A 78 5.64 -12.07 -2.57
N THR A 79 4.44 -12.56 -2.91
CA THR A 79 4.25 -13.90 -3.48
C THR A 79 4.46 -13.98 -4.98
N GLU A 80 4.15 -12.90 -5.72
CA GLU A 80 4.09 -12.92 -7.19
C GLU A 80 5.23 -12.16 -7.86
N VAL A 81 6.06 -11.47 -7.08
CA VAL A 81 7.17 -10.63 -7.56
C VAL A 81 6.72 -9.60 -8.61
N GLU A 82 5.56 -8.99 -8.34
CA GLU A 82 4.95 -7.94 -9.15
C GLU A 82 4.88 -6.64 -8.35
N LYS A 83 4.73 -5.51 -9.02
CA LYS A 83 4.31 -4.27 -8.36
C LYS A 83 2.82 -4.38 -8.03
N ILE A 84 2.37 -3.72 -6.97
CA ILE A 84 0.93 -3.64 -6.71
C ILE A 84 0.23 -2.90 -7.85
N SER A 85 -1.01 -3.29 -8.13
CA SER A 85 -1.77 -2.70 -9.21
C SER A 85 -2.26 -1.29 -8.87
N LYS A 86 -2.65 -0.53 -9.90
CA LYS A 86 -3.31 0.77 -9.72
C LYS A 86 -4.59 0.63 -8.87
N MET A 87 -5.37 -0.41 -9.11
CA MET A 87 -6.62 -0.66 -8.36
C MET A 87 -6.34 -1.00 -6.91
N ASP A 88 -5.31 -1.80 -6.62
CA ASP A 88 -4.90 -2.07 -5.23
C ASP A 88 -4.64 -0.77 -4.45
N ILE A 89 -4.02 0.23 -5.10
CA ILE A 89 -3.72 1.53 -4.50
C ILE A 89 -4.99 2.33 -4.24
N ILE A 90 -5.90 2.36 -5.21
CA ILE A 90 -7.19 3.05 -5.11
C ILE A 90 -8.01 2.46 -3.96
N HIS A 91 -8.10 1.14 -3.88
CA HIS A 91 -8.80 0.43 -2.82
C HIS A 91 -8.15 0.63 -1.44
N ALA A 92 -6.81 0.55 -1.37
CA ALA A 92 -6.08 0.79 -0.12
C ALA A 92 -6.32 2.19 0.44
N GLN A 93 -6.48 3.17 -0.44
CA GLN A 93 -6.80 4.56 -0.07
C GLN A 93 -8.30 4.83 0.00
N THR A 94 -9.12 3.81 -0.17
CA THR A 94 -10.59 3.90 -0.06
C THR A 94 -11.26 4.95 -0.98
N PHE A 95 -10.62 5.24 -2.13
CA PHE A 95 -11.29 6.01 -3.17
C PHE A 95 -12.34 5.16 -3.90
N PRO A 96 -13.44 5.77 -4.36
CA PRO A 96 -14.37 5.12 -5.28
C PRO A 96 -13.65 4.71 -6.57
N GLU A 97 -14.05 3.59 -7.17
CA GLU A 97 -13.43 3.08 -8.41
C GLU A 97 -13.61 4.02 -9.60
N ASP A 98 -14.71 4.76 -9.62
CA ASP A 98 -15.06 5.76 -10.62
C ASP A 98 -14.51 7.16 -10.33
N TYR A 99 -13.67 7.30 -9.30
CA TYR A 99 -13.07 8.59 -8.98
C TYR A 99 -12.13 9.06 -10.09
N ASP A 100 -12.41 10.25 -10.62
CA ASP A 100 -11.55 10.86 -11.63
C ASP A 100 -10.34 11.56 -10.99
N PHE A 101 -9.18 10.93 -11.12
CA PHE A 101 -7.91 11.47 -10.63
C PHE A 101 -7.34 12.59 -11.51
N MET A 102 -8.01 12.95 -12.61
CA MET A 102 -7.54 13.94 -13.58
C MET A 102 -6.12 13.69 -14.10
N CYS A 103 -5.65 12.44 -14.01
CA CYS A 103 -4.32 12.02 -14.47
C CYS A 103 -4.38 10.64 -15.11
N GLY A 104 -3.83 10.52 -16.32
CA GLY A 104 -3.86 9.27 -17.09
C GLY A 104 -2.83 8.23 -16.68
N SER A 105 -1.83 8.59 -15.86
CA SER A 105 -0.73 7.70 -15.51
C SER A 105 -0.90 7.04 -14.14
N CYS A 106 -0.45 5.81 -14.02
CA CYS A 106 -0.39 5.12 -12.73
C CYS A 106 0.44 5.91 -11.69
N THR A 107 1.53 6.52 -12.11
CA THR A 107 2.37 7.37 -11.25
C THR A 107 1.61 8.57 -10.69
N GLY A 108 0.76 9.22 -11.52
CA GLY A 108 -0.07 10.33 -11.08
C GLY A 108 -1.09 9.89 -10.03
N VAL A 109 -1.78 8.78 -10.26
CA VAL A 109 -2.72 8.19 -9.28
C VAL A 109 -1.99 7.85 -7.98
N CYS A 110 -0.83 7.22 -8.05
CA CYS A 110 0.00 6.91 -6.89
C CYS A 110 0.35 8.16 -6.09
N TYR A 111 0.74 9.24 -6.78
CA TYR A 111 1.07 10.51 -6.14
C TYR A 111 -0.13 11.11 -5.40
N VAL A 112 -1.27 11.20 -6.08
CA VAL A 112 -2.51 11.75 -5.48
C VAL A 112 -2.93 10.91 -4.27
N CYS A 113 -2.97 9.59 -4.41
CA CYS A 113 -3.31 8.68 -3.32
C CYS A 113 -2.34 8.83 -2.13
N GLY A 114 -1.04 8.92 -2.39
CA GLY A 114 -0.03 9.06 -1.34
C GLY A 114 -0.02 10.42 -0.63
N MET A 115 -0.60 11.44 -1.25
CA MET A 115 -0.76 12.78 -0.66
C MET A 115 -2.12 13.00 -0.01
N SER A 116 -3.07 12.12 -0.23
CA SER A 116 -4.44 12.26 0.27
C SER A 116 -4.66 11.56 1.61
N VAL A 117 -5.69 12.00 2.30
CA VAL A 117 -6.25 11.27 3.44
C VAL A 117 -7.36 10.35 2.91
N PRO A 118 -7.38 9.07 3.29
CA PRO A 118 -8.41 8.13 2.81
C PRO A 118 -9.83 8.64 3.07
N PRO A 119 -10.71 8.73 2.05
CA PRO A 119 -12.07 9.25 2.20
C PRO A 119 -12.89 8.58 3.30
N VAL A 120 -12.82 7.25 3.40
CA VAL A 120 -13.53 6.50 4.45
C VAL A 120 -13.00 6.83 5.84
N MET A 121 -11.70 7.10 5.99
CA MET A 121 -11.13 7.51 7.27
C MET A 121 -11.70 8.87 7.71
N ILE A 122 -11.73 9.85 6.82
CA ILE A 122 -12.33 11.16 7.10
C ILE A 122 -13.81 11.02 7.46
N LYS A 123 -14.58 10.25 6.67
CA LYS A 123 -15.99 9.98 6.95
C LYS A 123 -16.18 9.44 8.37
N ARG A 124 -15.39 8.46 8.78
CA ARG A 124 -15.45 7.86 10.12
C ARG A 124 -15.09 8.85 11.22
N ILE A 125 -14.06 9.66 11.04
CA ILE A 125 -13.66 10.70 11.99
C ILE A 125 -14.79 11.71 12.17
N VAL A 126 -15.32 12.26 11.08
CA VAL A 126 -16.40 13.26 11.13
C VAL A 126 -17.66 12.69 11.78
N THR A 127 -18.07 11.48 11.38
CA THR A 127 -19.22 10.81 12.02
C THR A 127 -19.03 10.70 13.53
N ARG A 128 -17.85 10.29 13.97
CA ARG A 128 -17.56 10.13 15.39
C ARG A 128 -17.55 11.46 16.15
N LEU A 129 -17.08 12.53 15.53
CA LEU A 129 -17.12 13.88 16.11
C LEU A 129 -18.56 14.39 16.26
N ILE A 130 -19.41 14.14 15.27
CA ILE A 130 -20.84 14.46 15.33
C ILE A 130 -21.51 13.68 16.47
N GLU A 131 -21.32 12.38 16.53
CA GLU A 131 -21.88 11.51 17.58
C GLU A 131 -21.42 11.91 18.99
N SER A 132 -20.21 12.43 19.12
CA SER A 132 -19.68 12.88 20.42
C SER A 132 -20.13 14.29 20.82
N GLY A 133 -20.96 14.96 20.00
CA GLY A 133 -21.50 16.29 20.29
C GLY A 133 -20.52 17.45 20.15
N VAL A 134 -19.37 17.24 19.52
CA VAL A 134 -18.34 18.29 19.33
C VAL A 134 -18.87 19.44 18.47
N PHE A 135 -19.85 19.18 17.61
CA PHE A 135 -20.47 20.17 16.71
C PHE A 135 -21.89 20.56 17.09
N SER A 136 -22.32 20.21 18.29
CA SER A 136 -23.65 20.59 18.82
C SER A 136 -23.63 21.94 19.51
#